data_4ef0695ff6217d657f833f507af863c4
#
_entry.id   4ef0695ff6217d657f833f507af863c4
#
_cell.length_a   1.000
_cell.length_b   1.000
_cell.length_c   1.000
_cell.angle_alpha   90.00
_cell.angle_beta   90.00
_cell.angle_gamma   90.00
#
_symmetry.space_group_name_H-M   'P 1'
#
loop_
_entity.id
_entity.type
_entity.pdbx_description
1 polymer ?
#
loop_
_entity_poly.entity_id
_entity_poly.type
_entity_poly.pdbx_seq_one_letter_code
_entity_poly.pdbx_strand_id
1 'polypeptide(L)'
;MRRRLLVAVLVALASAVRAQQEVPEPREYRMDNYRAPVPAALSGARVITTEDAETIWRDKQGVFIDVLPRPPKPQNLPEGTVWRDKPRFNIPGSLWLPDTGYGKLAAASEDYFRQGLARASGGNSAVLLVIYCQENCWMSWNAAKRAMSYGYTNVAWFPEGTEGWERALLPMEESQPAPRPGDGKASPQ
;
A
#
# COMPACT_ATOMS: atom_id res chain seq x y z
N MET A 1 46.06 -54.34 25.32
CA MET A 1 45.47 -53.72 24.15
C MET A 1 44.04 -53.29 24.49
N ARG A 2 43.81 -51.98 24.78
CA ARG A 2 42.47 -51.45 25.12
C ARG A 2 41.97 -50.67 23.90
N ARG A 3 40.95 -51.22 23.19
CA ARG A 3 40.22 -50.54 22.10
C ARG A 3 39.28 -49.49 22.71
N ARG A 4 39.52 -48.21 22.41
CA ARG A 4 38.58 -47.11 22.70
C ARG A 4 37.59 -47.02 21.56
N LEU A 5 36.30 -47.31 21.82
CA LEU A 5 35.19 -46.96 20.90
C LEU A 5 34.92 -45.46 21.04
N LEU A 6 35.08 -44.75 19.94
CA LEU A 6 34.59 -43.38 19.76
C LEU A 6 33.13 -43.48 19.28
N VAL A 7 32.19 -43.08 20.11
CA VAL A 7 30.81 -42.89 19.72
C VAL A 7 30.66 -41.48 19.20
N ALA A 8 30.45 -41.32 17.89
CA ALA A 8 30.14 -40.04 17.26
C ALA A 8 28.61 -39.78 17.41
N VAL A 9 28.26 -38.80 18.23
CA VAL A 9 26.88 -38.31 18.33
C VAL A 9 26.64 -37.31 17.22
N LEU A 10 25.88 -37.73 16.21
CA LEU A 10 25.35 -36.83 15.17
C LEU A 10 24.16 -36.07 15.75
N VAL A 11 24.33 -34.81 16.10
CA VAL A 11 23.21 -33.91 16.42
C VAL A 11 22.64 -33.38 15.11
N ALA A 12 21.49 -33.93 14.69
CA ALA A 12 20.70 -33.43 13.59
C ALA A 12 19.99 -32.13 14.03
N LEU A 13 20.48 -30.99 13.62
CA LEU A 13 19.77 -29.72 13.73
C LEU A 13 18.61 -29.71 12.71
N ALA A 14 17.44 -30.07 13.17
CA ALA A 14 16.21 -29.87 12.41
C ALA A 14 15.88 -28.38 12.41
N SER A 15 16.24 -27.66 11.34
CA SER A 15 15.77 -26.31 11.07
C SER A 15 14.26 -26.36 10.85
N ALA A 16 13.48 -25.99 11.86
CA ALA A 16 12.06 -25.78 11.70
C ALA A 16 11.84 -24.57 10.79
N VAL A 17 11.69 -24.82 9.49
CA VAL A 17 11.14 -23.83 8.56
C VAL A 17 9.72 -23.57 9.02
N ARG A 18 9.53 -22.44 9.68
CA ARG A 18 8.19 -21.94 9.99
C ARG A 18 7.52 -21.67 8.64
N ALA A 19 6.64 -22.54 8.20
CA ALA A 19 5.76 -22.26 7.08
C ALA A 19 4.99 -20.98 7.44
N GLN A 20 5.28 -19.91 6.75
CA GLN A 20 4.53 -18.67 6.86
C GLN A 20 3.10 -18.99 6.46
N GLN A 21 2.16 -18.85 7.40
CA GLN A 21 0.77 -19.22 7.16
C GLN A 21 0.25 -18.34 6.03
N GLU A 22 0.00 -18.95 4.88
CA GLU A 22 -0.45 -18.25 3.68
C GLU A 22 -1.82 -17.62 3.95
N VAL A 23 -1.93 -16.31 3.78
CA VAL A 23 -3.18 -15.58 3.96
C VAL A 23 -4.03 -15.79 2.71
N PRO A 24 -5.22 -16.41 2.83
CA PRO A 24 -6.06 -16.64 1.66
C PRO A 24 -6.60 -15.34 1.09
N GLU A 25 -6.71 -15.25 -0.23
CA GLU A 25 -7.34 -14.13 -0.91
C GLU A 25 -8.85 -14.14 -0.67
N PRO A 26 -9.44 -13.08 -0.05
CA PRO A 26 -10.87 -13.02 0.17
C PRO A 26 -11.62 -12.57 -1.10
N ARG A 27 -12.87 -13.03 -1.23
CA ARG A 27 -13.76 -12.55 -2.30
C ARG A 27 -14.17 -11.10 -2.11
N GLU A 28 -14.42 -10.72 -0.85
CA GLU A 28 -14.89 -9.39 -0.46
C GLU A 28 -13.73 -8.46 -0.08
N TYR A 29 -14.04 -7.19 0.11
CA TYR A 29 -13.07 -6.24 0.68
C TYR A 29 -12.77 -6.58 2.14
N ARG A 30 -11.53 -6.34 2.54
CA ARG A 30 -11.14 -6.38 3.95
C ARG A 30 -11.78 -5.21 4.69
N MET A 31 -12.49 -5.50 5.80
CA MET A 31 -13.30 -4.52 6.51
C MET A 31 -12.67 -4.00 7.80
N ASP A 32 -11.68 -4.71 8.34
CA ASP A 32 -11.03 -4.44 9.62
C ASP A 32 -9.55 -4.89 9.61
N ASN A 33 -8.84 -4.69 10.73
CA ASN A 33 -7.46 -5.16 10.91
C ASN A 33 -6.58 -4.88 9.68
N TYR A 34 -6.64 -3.65 9.19
CA TYR A 34 -5.97 -3.27 7.95
C TYR A 34 -4.44 -3.36 8.01
N ARG A 35 -3.86 -3.43 9.21
CA ARG A 35 -2.42 -3.67 9.47
C ARG A 35 -2.22 -5.12 9.90
N ALA A 36 -2.25 -6.02 8.97
CA ALA A 36 -2.09 -7.46 9.16
C ALA A 36 -1.45 -8.09 7.92
N PRO A 37 -0.89 -9.29 8.01
CA PRO A 37 -0.40 -10.00 6.83
C PRO A 37 -1.42 -10.03 5.71
N VAL A 38 -0.98 -9.79 4.49
CA VAL A 38 -1.79 -9.71 3.28
C VAL A 38 -1.64 -10.98 2.44
N PRO A 39 -2.59 -11.29 1.53
CA PRO A 39 -2.44 -12.40 0.59
C PRO A 39 -1.22 -12.23 -0.32
N ALA A 40 -0.72 -13.33 -0.85
CA ALA A 40 0.32 -13.29 -1.88
C ALA A 40 -0.23 -12.90 -3.26
N ALA A 41 -1.56 -12.84 -3.43
CA ALA A 41 -2.23 -12.59 -4.70
C ALA A 41 -3.36 -11.57 -4.58
N LEU A 42 -3.69 -10.98 -5.72
CA LEU A 42 -4.91 -10.22 -5.95
C LEU A 42 -5.41 -10.57 -7.36
N SER A 43 -6.49 -11.32 -7.42
CA SER A 43 -7.06 -11.79 -8.69
C SER A 43 -7.40 -10.62 -9.61
N GLY A 44 -6.86 -10.67 -10.83
CA GLY A 44 -7.01 -9.63 -11.85
C GLY A 44 -5.96 -8.52 -11.81
N ALA A 45 -5.15 -8.41 -10.75
CA ALA A 45 -4.02 -7.49 -10.70
C ALA A 45 -2.68 -8.22 -10.79
N ARG A 46 -1.67 -7.52 -11.29
CA ARG A 46 -0.29 -7.99 -11.19
C ARG A 46 0.25 -7.65 -9.80
N VAL A 47 0.69 -8.65 -9.04
CA VAL A 47 1.44 -8.41 -7.79
C VAL A 47 2.90 -8.17 -8.17
N ILE A 48 3.48 -7.09 -7.68
CA ILE A 48 4.85 -6.68 -8.01
C ILE A 48 5.72 -6.57 -6.78
N THR A 49 7.00 -6.85 -6.97
CA THR A 49 8.05 -6.69 -5.96
C THR A 49 8.58 -5.25 -5.93
N THR A 50 9.43 -4.95 -4.95
CA THR A 50 10.15 -3.66 -4.90
C THR A 50 11.03 -3.44 -6.14
N GLU A 51 11.69 -4.47 -6.65
CA GLU A 51 12.52 -4.40 -7.87
C GLU A 51 11.69 -4.08 -9.12
N ASP A 52 10.51 -4.74 -9.26
CA ASP A 52 9.58 -4.42 -10.34
C ASP A 52 9.07 -2.97 -10.24
N ALA A 53 8.70 -2.54 -9.02
CA ALA A 53 8.23 -1.19 -8.76
C ALA A 53 9.30 -0.14 -9.09
N GLU A 54 10.56 -0.38 -8.70
CA GLU A 54 11.71 0.47 -9.05
C GLU A 54 11.87 0.60 -10.56
N THR A 55 11.82 -0.51 -11.28
CA THR A 55 11.92 -0.53 -12.74
C THR A 55 10.81 0.29 -13.40
N ILE A 56 9.55 0.06 -12.99
CA ILE A 56 8.38 0.80 -13.50
C ILE A 56 8.54 2.31 -13.22
N TRP A 57 9.01 2.66 -12.03
CA TRP A 57 9.20 4.06 -11.62
C TRP A 57 10.31 4.75 -12.41
N ARG A 58 11.48 4.12 -12.56
CA ARG A 58 12.63 4.66 -13.32
C ARG A 58 12.28 4.88 -14.77
N ASP A 59 11.59 3.92 -15.37
CA ASP A 59 11.20 3.94 -16.78
C ASP A 59 9.94 4.74 -17.05
N LYS A 60 9.30 5.30 -16.01
CA LYS A 60 8.04 6.08 -16.08
C LYS A 60 6.92 5.32 -16.79
N GLN A 61 6.84 4.01 -16.55
CA GLN A 61 5.89 3.13 -17.23
C GLN A 61 4.52 3.04 -16.54
N GLY A 62 4.37 3.64 -15.35
CA GLY A 62 3.14 3.58 -14.57
C GLY A 62 2.93 4.80 -13.69
N VAL A 63 1.69 4.95 -13.23
CA VAL A 63 1.29 5.98 -12.28
C VAL A 63 1.19 5.37 -10.90
N PHE A 64 1.96 5.90 -9.95
CA PHE A 64 1.98 5.43 -8.57
C PHE A 64 0.91 6.11 -7.74
N ILE A 65 0.09 5.30 -7.05
CA ILE A 65 -1.03 5.75 -6.22
C ILE A 65 -0.82 5.26 -4.79
N ASP A 66 -0.51 6.19 -3.91
CA ASP A 66 -0.43 5.94 -2.47
C ASP A 66 -1.82 6.09 -1.85
N VAL A 67 -2.26 5.08 -1.10
CA VAL A 67 -3.58 5.09 -0.44
C VAL A 67 -3.47 5.04 1.09
N LEU A 68 -2.28 5.30 1.65
CA LEU A 68 -2.10 5.34 3.10
C LEU A 68 -3.03 6.41 3.70
N PRO A 69 -3.83 6.07 4.71
CA PRO A 69 -4.70 7.04 5.35
C PRO A 69 -3.90 8.11 6.10
N ARG A 70 -4.50 9.28 6.25
CA ARG A 70 -3.98 10.30 7.16
C ARG A 70 -4.15 9.83 8.60
N PRO A 71 -3.16 10.07 9.48
CA PRO A 71 -3.35 9.84 10.89
C PRO A 71 -4.54 10.66 11.41
N PRO A 72 -5.44 10.07 12.20
CA PRO A 72 -6.53 10.84 12.78
C PRO A 72 -5.98 11.92 13.73
N LYS A 73 -6.62 13.11 13.71
CA LYS A 73 -6.33 14.13 14.71
C LYS A 73 -6.65 13.58 16.11
N PRO A 74 -5.74 13.66 17.08
CA PRO A 74 -6.04 13.25 18.46
C PRO A 74 -7.25 14.01 19.02
N GLN A 75 -8.15 13.29 19.70
CA GLN A 75 -9.40 13.87 20.21
C GLN A 75 -9.20 14.80 21.41
N ASN A 76 -8.13 14.59 22.20
CA ASN A 76 -7.88 15.28 23.48
C ASN A 76 -6.69 16.25 23.39
N LEU A 77 -6.67 17.09 22.37
CA LEU A 77 -5.66 18.14 22.30
C LEU A 77 -6.05 19.29 23.25
N PRO A 78 -5.06 19.88 23.97
CA PRO A 78 -5.30 21.08 24.76
C PRO A 78 -5.93 22.20 23.91
N GLU A 79 -6.76 23.02 24.52
CA GLU A 79 -7.36 24.18 23.88
C GLU A 79 -6.27 25.10 23.30
N GLY A 80 -6.46 25.60 22.08
CA GLY A 80 -5.49 26.43 21.38
C GLY A 80 -4.34 25.65 20.69
N THR A 81 -4.29 24.32 20.79
CA THR A 81 -3.27 23.53 20.10
C THR A 81 -3.52 23.53 18.59
N VAL A 82 -2.54 24.05 17.83
CA VAL A 82 -2.53 23.92 16.37
C VAL A 82 -2.04 22.51 16.01
N TRP A 83 -2.96 21.66 15.57
CA TRP A 83 -2.60 20.34 15.04
C TRP A 83 -2.03 20.47 13.64
N ARG A 84 -0.91 19.81 13.38
CA ARG A 84 -0.35 19.61 12.04
C ARG A 84 -0.21 18.11 11.80
N ASP A 85 -0.67 17.66 10.65
CA ASP A 85 -0.46 16.28 10.23
C ASP A 85 1.03 15.98 10.13
N LYS A 86 1.41 14.74 10.44
CA LYS A 86 2.79 14.30 10.20
C LYS A 86 3.07 14.33 8.70
N PRO A 87 4.25 14.78 8.26
CA PRO A 87 4.65 14.69 6.87
C PRO A 87 4.52 13.24 6.36
N ARG A 88 4.00 13.08 5.16
CA ARG A 88 3.98 11.81 4.44
C ARG A 88 5.13 11.81 3.44
N PHE A 89 6.03 10.85 3.59
CA PHE A 89 7.02 10.56 2.56
C PHE A 89 6.57 9.34 1.78
N ASN A 90 6.61 9.40 0.46
CA ASN A 90 6.22 8.32 -0.44
C ASN A 90 7.15 8.22 -1.65
N ILE A 91 6.83 7.32 -2.58
CA ILE A 91 7.59 7.14 -3.82
C ILE A 91 7.48 8.42 -4.64
N PRO A 92 8.60 9.03 -5.12
CA PRO A 92 8.55 10.31 -5.81
C PRO A 92 7.63 10.31 -7.02
N GLY A 93 6.84 11.37 -7.14
CA GLY A 93 5.84 11.53 -8.22
C GLY A 93 4.54 10.75 -8.00
N SER A 94 4.35 10.11 -6.85
CA SER A 94 3.09 9.43 -6.53
C SER A 94 1.95 10.41 -6.26
N LEU A 95 0.75 10.04 -6.66
CA LEU A 95 -0.46 10.71 -6.24
C LEU A 95 -0.93 10.11 -4.91
N TRP A 96 -0.99 10.90 -3.85
CA TRP A 96 -1.50 10.44 -2.56
C TRP A 96 -3.00 10.67 -2.45
N LEU A 97 -3.77 9.57 -2.36
CA LEU A 97 -5.22 9.53 -2.20
C LEU A 97 -5.57 8.90 -0.83
N PRO A 98 -5.39 9.64 0.28
CA PRO A 98 -5.61 9.08 1.61
C PRO A 98 -7.06 8.66 1.83
N ASP A 99 -7.22 7.67 2.72
CA ASP A 99 -8.51 7.17 3.20
C ASP A 99 -9.37 6.45 2.13
N THR A 100 -8.79 6.07 0.99
CA THR A 100 -9.52 5.43 -0.13
C THR A 100 -9.39 3.90 -0.15
N GLY A 101 -8.60 3.33 0.76
CA GLY A 101 -8.36 1.89 0.85
C GLY A 101 -9.24 1.15 1.87
N TYR A 102 -10.14 1.83 2.57
CA TYR A 102 -11.07 1.16 3.48
C TYR A 102 -12.00 0.21 2.74
N GLY A 103 -12.44 -0.87 3.39
CA GLY A 103 -13.33 -1.86 2.79
C GLY A 103 -14.66 -1.26 2.36
N LYS A 104 -15.24 -0.40 3.21
CA LYS A 104 -16.43 0.42 2.89
C LYS A 104 -16.03 1.88 2.82
N LEU A 105 -16.33 2.53 1.71
CA LEU A 105 -16.16 3.96 1.53
C LEU A 105 -17.51 4.70 1.66
N ALA A 106 -17.48 5.90 2.25
CA ALA A 106 -18.56 6.85 2.08
C ALA A 106 -18.55 7.36 0.62
N ALA A 107 -19.72 7.77 0.12
CA ALA A 107 -19.87 8.24 -1.27
C ALA A 107 -18.82 9.31 -1.66
N ALA A 108 -18.60 10.30 -0.78
CA ALA A 108 -17.60 11.35 -1.04
C ALA A 108 -16.15 10.80 -1.15
N SER A 109 -15.79 9.76 -0.39
CA SER A 109 -14.47 9.12 -0.48
C SER A 109 -14.37 8.25 -1.73
N GLU A 110 -15.45 7.61 -2.13
CA GLU A 110 -15.51 6.85 -3.37
C GLU A 110 -15.38 7.76 -4.59
N ASP A 111 -16.10 8.88 -4.63
CA ASP A 111 -15.99 9.90 -5.68
C ASP A 111 -14.59 10.51 -5.73
N TYR A 112 -14.00 10.79 -4.57
CA TYR A 112 -12.62 11.27 -4.47
C TYR A 112 -11.64 10.28 -5.09
N PHE A 113 -11.78 8.99 -4.80
CA PHE A 113 -10.91 7.96 -5.37
C PHE A 113 -11.10 7.85 -6.88
N ARG A 114 -12.35 7.77 -7.38
CA ARG A 114 -12.66 7.73 -8.82
C ARG A 114 -12.04 8.91 -9.56
N GLN A 115 -12.25 10.12 -9.07
CA GLN A 115 -11.72 11.33 -9.66
C GLN A 115 -10.19 11.39 -9.60
N GLY A 116 -9.59 10.93 -8.49
CA GLY A 116 -8.14 10.82 -8.33
C GLY A 116 -7.54 9.90 -9.38
N LEU A 117 -8.09 8.70 -9.55
CA LEU A 117 -7.64 7.75 -10.57
C LEU A 117 -7.84 8.30 -11.98
N ALA A 118 -8.97 8.93 -12.26
CA ALA A 118 -9.25 9.51 -13.57
C ALA A 118 -8.25 10.62 -13.93
N ARG A 119 -7.93 11.51 -12.98
CA ARG A 119 -6.89 12.54 -13.17
C ARG A 119 -5.52 11.92 -13.41
N ALA A 120 -5.15 10.93 -12.60
CA ALA A 120 -3.85 10.25 -12.66
C ALA A 120 -3.63 9.51 -13.99
N SER A 121 -4.69 8.90 -14.52
CA SER A 121 -4.66 8.13 -15.77
C SER A 121 -4.96 8.97 -17.03
N GLY A 122 -5.33 10.24 -16.87
CA GLY A 122 -5.85 11.04 -17.99
C GLY A 122 -7.15 10.46 -18.57
N GLY A 123 -7.92 9.70 -17.77
CA GLY A 123 -9.14 9.02 -18.20
C GLY A 123 -8.90 7.72 -18.97
N ASN A 124 -7.65 7.30 -19.19
CA ASN A 124 -7.32 6.05 -19.87
C ASN A 124 -7.30 4.88 -18.90
N SER A 125 -8.25 3.96 -19.02
CA SER A 125 -8.36 2.77 -18.16
C SER A 125 -7.26 1.72 -18.39
N ALA A 126 -6.48 1.83 -19.45
CA ALA A 126 -5.37 0.92 -19.78
C ALA A 126 -4.01 1.40 -19.26
N VAL A 127 -3.92 2.60 -18.65
CA VAL A 127 -2.69 3.08 -18.01
C VAL A 127 -2.35 2.16 -16.84
N LEU A 128 -1.07 1.82 -16.71
CA LEU A 128 -0.60 1.05 -15.56
C LEU A 128 -0.74 1.87 -14.27
N LEU A 129 -1.60 1.42 -13.37
CA LEU A 129 -1.73 1.96 -12.03
C LEU A 129 -0.99 1.06 -11.04
N VAL A 130 0.02 1.60 -10.37
CA VAL A 130 0.73 0.92 -9.28
C VAL A 130 0.14 1.40 -7.96
N ILE A 131 -0.67 0.56 -7.33
CA ILE A 131 -1.38 0.91 -6.08
C ILE A 131 -0.64 0.31 -4.89
N TYR A 132 -0.32 1.16 -3.92
CA TYR A 132 0.46 0.78 -2.75
C TYR A 132 0.06 1.58 -1.51
N CYS A 133 0.60 1.19 -0.36
CA CYS A 133 0.59 1.97 0.87
C CYS A 133 1.87 1.70 1.67
N GLN A 134 1.84 0.84 2.63
CA GLN A 134 2.98 0.35 3.41
C GLN A 134 2.90 -1.18 3.48
N GLU A 135 3.97 -1.85 3.93
CA GLU A 135 3.98 -3.31 4.07
C GLU A 135 2.85 -3.78 5.00
N ASN A 136 2.28 -4.96 4.75
CA ASN A 136 1.19 -5.54 5.54
C ASN A 136 -0.04 -4.61 5.67
N CYS A 137 -0.41 -3.97 4.58
CA CYS A 137 -1.50 -3.01 4.54
C CYS A 137 -2.61 -3.44 3.57
N TRP A 138 -3.73 -3.88 4.11
CA TRP A 138 -4.91 -4.30 3.35
C TRP A 138 -5.58 -3.16 2.57
N MET A 139 -5.29 -1.91 2.92
CA MET A 139 -5.90 -0.78 2.21
C MET A 139 -5.43 -0.69 0.76
N SER A 140 -4.15 -0.99 0.47
CA SER A 140 -3.68 -1.03 -0.92
C SER A 140 -4.28 -2.19 -1.70
N TRP A 141 -4.48 -3.35 -1.05
CA TRP A 141 -5.18 -4.48 -1.65
C TRP A 141 -6.63 -4.12 -2.02
N ASN A 142 -7.38 -3.52 -1.07
CA ASN A 142 -8.74 -3.06 -1.30
C ASN A 142 -8.81 -2.01 -2.42
N ALA A 143 -7.90 -1.03 -2.40
CA ALA A 143 -7.88 0.04 -3.39
C ALA A 143 -7.58 -0.50 -4.80
N ALA A 144 -6.63 -1.44 -4.93
CA ALA A 144 -6.33 -2.08 -6.21
C ALA A 144 -7.54 -2.89 -6.73
N LYS A 145 -8.18 -3.67 -5.87
CA LYS A 145 -9.43 -4.39 -6.20
C LYS A 145 -10.53 -3.45 -6.65
N ARG A 146 -10.67 -2.30 -5.97
CA ARG A 146 -11.67 -1.29 -6.30
C ARG A 146 -11.36 -0.58 -7.62
N ALA A 147 -10.10 -0.27 -7.91
CA ALA A 147 -9.70 0.31 -9.19
C ALA A 147 -10.11 -0.61 -10.37
N MET A 148 -9.88 -1.92 -10.24
CA MET A 148 -10.35 -2.90 -11.24
C MET A 148 -11.88 -2.89 -11.37
N SER A 149 -12.62 -2.79 -10.27
CA SER A 149 -14.09 -2.70 -10.31
C SER A 149 -14.60 -1.42 -11.00
N TYR A 150 -13.76 -0.40 -11.11
CA TYR A 150 -14.06 0.82 -11.86
C TYR A 150 -13.68 0.73 -13.35
N GLY A 151 -13.20 -0.42 -13.81
CA GLY A 151 -12.87 -0.69 -15.20
C GLY A 151 -11.41 -0.46 -15.57
N TYR A 152 -10.51 -0.21 -14.61
CA TYR A 152 -9.08 -0.18 -14.91
C TYR A 152 -8.58 -1.59 -15.20
N THR A 153 -7.96 -1.78 -16.35
CA THR A 153 -7.56 -3.10 -16.86
C THR A 153 -6.08 -3.41 -16.63
N ASN A 154 -5.28 -2.43 -16.23
CA ASN A 154 -3.85 -2.60 -16.03
C ASN A 154 -3.47 -2.09 -14.61
N VAL A 155 -3.76 -2.92 -13.61
CA VAL A 155 -3.51 -2.63 -12.21
C VAL A 155 -2.39 -3.51 -11.68
N ALA A 156 -1.38 -2.89 -11.10
CA ALA A 156 -0.36 -3.56 -10.29
C ALA A 156 -0.58 -3.22 -8.82
N TRP A 157 -0.52 -4.24 -7.97
CA TRP A 157 -0.52 -4.08 -6.53
C TRP A 157 0.88 -4.29 -5.99
N PHE A 158 1.38 -3.32 -5.23
CA PHE A 158 2.70 -3.33 -4.61
C PHE A 158 2.57 -3.50 -3.08
N PRO A 159 2.55 -4.75 -2.57
CA PRO A 159 2.30 -5.06 -1.16
C PRO A 159 3.41 -4.64 -0.20
N GLU A 160 4.66 -4.58 -0.65
CA GLU A 160 5.80 -4.15 0.18
C GLU A 160 5.76 -2.64 0.45
N GLY A 161 5.12 -1.87 -0.41
CA GLY A 161 4.85 -0.46 -0.24
C GLY A 161 6.08 0.40 0.09
N THR A 162 5.86 1.47 0.86
CA THR A 162 6.97 2.38 1.23
C THR A 162 8.04 1.70 2.08
N GLU A 163 7.71 0.70 2.90
CA GLU A 163 8.72 0.01 3.72
C GLU A 163 9.64 -0.86 2.87
N GLY A 164 9.13 -1.53 1.81
CA GLY A 164 9.96 -2.23 0.83
C GLY A 164 10.87 -1.26 0.06
N TRP A 165 10.30 -0.14 -0.35
CA TRP A 165 11.00 0.92 -1.06
C TRP A 165 12.14 1.53 -0.24
N GLU A 166 11.90 1.84 1.03
CA GLU A 166 12.92 2.35 1.97
C GLU A 166 14.03 1.31 2.25
N ARG A 167 13.67 0.03 2.41
CA ARG A 167 14.67 -1.04 2.60
C ARG A 167 15.62 -1.19 1.42
N ALA A 168 15.15 -0.88 0.22
CA ALA A 168 15.96 -0.84 -0.99
C ALA A 168 16.77 0.46 -1.13
N LEU A 169 16.73 1.36 -0.13
CA LEU A 169 17.43 2.65 -0.13
C LEU A 169 17.06 3.55 -1.33
N LEU A 170 15.83 3.43 -1.82
CA LEU A 170 15.31 4.21 -2.92
C LEU A 170 14.83 5.59 -2.45
N PRO A 171 14.80 6.60 -3.33
CA PRO A 171 14.46 7.96 -2.95
C PRO A 171 13.02 8.10 -2.47
N MET A 172 12.81 8.97 -1.49
CA MET A 172 11.50 9.32 -0.96
C MET A 172 11.24 10.82 -1.15
N GLU A 173 9.99 11.19 -1.32
CA GLU A 173 9.55 12.59 -1.49
C GLU A 173 8.45 12.92 -0.50
N GLU A 174 8.51 14.13 0.10
CA GLU A 174 7.40 14.63 0.92
C GLU A 174 6.19 14.91 0.04
N SER A 175 5.05 14.33 0.39
CA SER A 175 3.84 14.38 -0.39
C SER A 175 2.70 15.06 0.36
N GLN A 176 1.88 15.77 -0.39
CA GLN A 176 0.62 16.32 0.08
C GLN A 176 -0.55 15.51 -0.47
N PRO A 177 -1.65 15.34 0.29
CA PRO A 177 -2.82 14.65 -0.22
C PRO A 177 -3.40 15.40 -1.43
N ALA A 178 -3.84 14.65 -2.42
CA ALA A 178 -4.56 15.24 -3.54
C ALA A 178 -5.80 16.00 -3.04
N PRO A 179 -6.13 17.18 -3.60
CA PRO A 179 -7.29 17.95 -3.18
C PRO A 179 -8.58 17.14 -3.29
N ARG A 180 -9.43 17.21 -2.26
CA ARG A 180 -10.77 16.64 -2.30
C ARG A 180 -11.74 17.58 -3.04
N PRO A 181 -12.79 17.06 -3.66
CA PRO A 181 -13.87 17.90 -4.19
C PRO A 181 -14.42 18.77 -3.05
N GLY A 182 -14.29 20.08 -3.17
CA GLY A 182 -14.73 21.04 -2.15
C GLY A 182 -13.64 21.69 -1.31
N ASP A 183 -12.42 21.18 -1.26
CA ASP A 183 -11.31 21.77 -0.48
C ASP A 183 -10.91 23.19 -0.99
N GLY A 184 -11.31 23.56 -2.21
CA GLY A 184 -11.04 24.86 -2.80
C GLY A 184 -12.10 25.96 -2.54
N LYS A 185 -13.13 25.70 -1.71
CA LYS A 185 -14.23 26.64 -1.44
C LYS A 185 -14.20 27.31 -0.06
N ALA A 186 -13.07 27.32 0.63
CA ALA A 186 -12.89 28.25 1.74
C ALA A 186 -12.59 29.63 1.15
N SER A 187 -13.63 30.40 0.86
CA SER A 187 -13.50 31.85 0.60
C SER A 187 -12.88 32.48 1.86
N PRO A 188 -11.89 33.38 1.70
CA PRO A 188 -11.44 34.19 2.83
C PRO A 188 -12.60 35.12 3.24
N GLN A 189 -12.98 35.04 4.52
CA GLN A 189 -13.74 36.11 5.19
C GLN A 189 -12.77 37.18 5.68
#